data_c7995ce778479fbfb0b18e1fef83649a
#
_entry.id   c7995ce778479fbfb0b18e1fef83649a
#
_cell.length_a   1.000
_cell.length_b   1.000
_cell.length_c   1.000
_cell.angle_alpha   90.00
_cell.angle_beta   90.00
_cell.angle_gamma   90.00
#
_symmetry.space_group_name_H-M   'P 1'
#
loop_
_entity.id
_entity.type
_entity.pdbx_description
1 polymer ?
#
loop_
_entity_poly.entity_id
_entity_poly.type
_entity_poly.pdbx_seq_one_letter_code
_entity_poly.pdbx_strand_id
1 'polypeptide(L)'
;MYKRLELHNHTTESDSSLSCKELLEIMEADRADAFAITDHNTISGHSIIKKLLDNGGYKIKCIYGMEYTTYYGHILCLNLPVYVPWDSIDFFKPELLFNAARAEGALVGIAHPFSFGAPFAKGCRFEMKVKDFSAVDFIEVFNNP
;
A
#
# COMPACT_ATOMS: atom_id res chain seq x y z
N MET A 1 22.80 -11.43 5.49
CA MET A 1 21.80 -11.20 6.55
C MET A 1 20.53 -10.77 5.85
N TYR A 2 19.40 -11.43 6.06
CA TYR A 2 18.12 -11.06 5.45
C TYR A 2 17.54 -9.85 6.17
N LYS A 3 16.81 -9.00 5.41
CA LYS A 3 16.05 -7.87 5.92
C LYS A 3 14.58 -8.25 6.04
N ARG A 4 13.94 -7.82 7.12
CA ARG A 4 12.50 -7.97 7.30
C ARG A 4 11.79 -6.68 6.95
N LEU A 5 10.91 -6.76 5.97
CA LEU A 5 10.10 -5.65 5.49
C LEU A 5 8.62 -6.01 5.64
N GLU A 6 7.86 -5.11 6.27
CA GLU A 6 6.40 -5.22 6.37
C GLU A 6 5.80 -4.23 5.36
N LEU A 7 5.30 -4.74 4.25
CA LEU A 7 5.05 -3.92 3.06
C LEU A 7 3.59 -3.52 2.83
N HIS A 8 2.66 -4.00 3.68
CA HIS A 8 1.24 -3.70 3.53
C HIS A 8 0.61 -3.47 4.91
N ASN A 9 0.39 -2.20 5.26
CA ASN A 9 -0.14 -1.82 6.56
C ASN A 9 -1.08 -0.63 6.45
N HIS A 10 -2.12 -0.64 7.29
CA HIS A 10 -3.14 0.41 7.37
C HIS A 10 -3.15 1.08 8.75
N THR A 11 -3.64 2.31 8.77
CA THR A 11 -3.81 3.11 9.97
C THR A 11 -5.23 3.66 10.10
N THR A 12 -5.48 4.44 11.15
CA THR A 12 -6.73 5.18 11.30
C THR A 12 -6.95 6.26 10.22
N GLU A 13 -5.97 6.48 9.35
CA GLU A 13 -6.14 7.36 8.19
C GLU A 13 -7.01 6.70 7.10
N SER A 14 -7.21 5.37 7.18
CA SER A 14 -8.17 4.62 6.36
C SER A 14 -9.10 3.78 7.23
N ASP A 15 -8.85 2.51 7.43
CA ASP A 15 -9.80 1.56 8.02
C ASP A 15 -9.25 0.70 9.16
N SER A 16 -7.99 0.90 9.55
CA SER A 16 -7.41 0.22 10.71
C SER A 16 -7.77 0.91 12.03
N SER A 17 -7.69 0.18 13.13
CA SER A 17 -7.81 0.73 14.48
C SER A 17 -6.50 1.32 15.02
N LEU A 18 -5.36 1.06 14.37
CA LEU A 18 -4.06 1.54 14.78
C LEU A 18 -3.78 2.94 14.24
N SER A 19 -3.44 3.87 15.11
CA SER A 19 -2.91 5.16 14.67
C SER A 19 -1.53 5.00 14.01
N CYS A 20 -1.12 6.00 13.23
CA CYS A 20 0.23 6.04 12.65
C CYS A 20 1.34 5.84 13.70
N LYS A 21 1.16 6.41 14.91
CA LYS A 21 2.11 6.28 16.00
C LYS A 21 2.17 4.85 16.54
N GLU A 22 1.01 4.25 16.81
CA GLU A 22 0.93 2.87 17.31
C GLU A 22 1.51 1.88 16.30
N LEU A 23 1.21 2.04 15.01
CA LEU A 23 1.81 1.21 13.95
C LEU A 23 3.34 1.33 13.99
N LEU A 24 3.88 2.56 14.03
CA LEU A 24 5.32 2.79 14.09
C LEU A 24 5.96 2.14 15.31
N GLU A 25 5.34 2.27 16.48
CA GLU A 25 5.82 1.69 17.76
C GLU A 25 5.83 0.16 17.71
N ILE A 26 4.77 -0.45 17.15
CA ILE A 26 4.70 -1.91 16.97
C ILE A 26 5.81 -2.41 16.04
N MET A 27 5.99 -1.76 14.89
CA MET A 27 7.02 -2.15 13.92
C MET A 27 8.45 -1.98 14.46
N GLU A 28 8.69 -0.92 15.24
CA GLU A 28 9.98 -0.72 15.93
C GLU A 28 10.21 -1.80 17.00
N ALA A 29 9.20 -2.10 17.83
CA ALA A 29 9.28 -3.11 18.88
C ALA A 29 9.48 -4.52 18.30
N ASP A 30 8.87 -4.82 17.17
CA ASP A 30 8.98 -6.10 16.46
C ASP A 30 10.28 -6.22 15.64
N ARG A 31 11.10 -5.18 15.64
CA ARG A 31 12.42 -5.12 14.99
C ARG A 31 12.36 -5.37 13.48
N ALA A 32 11.31 -4.88 12.81
CA ALA A 32 11.30 -4.81 11.37
C ALA A 32 12.42 -3.87 10.88
N ASP A 33 13.06 -4.17 9.77
CA ASP A 33 14.07 -3.27 9.18
C ASP A 33 13.44 -2.06 8.50
N ALA A 34 12.24 -2.26 7.92
CA ALA A 34 11.39 -1.21 7.40
C ALA A 34 9.93 -1.68 7.35
N PHE A 35 9.02 -0.72 7.31
CA PHE A 35 7.61 -0.96 7.04
C PHE A 35 7.07 0.02 6.01
N ALA A 36 6.00 -0.35 5.32
CA ALA A 36 5.27 0.57 4.45
C ALA A 36 3.99 1.04 5.13
N ILE A 37 3.65 2.32 4.97
CA ILE A 37 2.31 2.83 5.23
C ILE A 37 1.57 2.88 3.90
N THR A 38 0.45 2.15 3.83
CA THR A 38 -0.27 1.91 2.57
C THR A 38 -1.78 2.04 2.75
N ASP A 39 -2.22 3.11 3.42
CA ASP A 39 -3.63 3.37 3.68
C ASP A 39 -4.46 3.40 2.39
N HIS A 40 -5.73 3.01 2.50
CA HIS A 40 -6.67 2.98 1.38
C HIS A 40 -6.93 4.38 0.82
N ASN A 41 -6.59 4.59 -0.45
CA ASN A 41 -6.89 5.79 -1.24
C ASN A 41 -6.46 7.12 -0.60
N THR A 42 -5.51 7.10 0.32
CA THR A 42 -5.00 8.31 1.00
C THR A 42 -3.51 8.22 1.29
N ILE A 43 -2.86 9.36 1.31
CA ILE A 43 -1.47 9.53 1.74
C ILE A 43 -1.37 10.43 2.99
N SER A 44 -2.49 10.69 3.69
CA SER A 44 -2.51 11.59 4.84
C SER A 44 -1.55 11.16 5.95
N GLY A 45 -1.42 9.86 6.19
CA GLY A 45 -0.51 9.28 7.17
C GLY A 45 0.98 9.54 6.88
N HIS A 46 1.38 9.82 5.64
CA HIS A 46 2.78 10.08 5.28
C HIS A 46 3.37 11.23 6.10
N SER A 47 2.66 12.35 6.18
CA SER A 47 3.14 13.52 6.92
C SER A 47 3.20 13.29 8.42
N ILE A 48 2.34 12.43 8.95
CA ILE A 48 2.29 12.06 10.37
C ILE A 48 3.50 11.19 10.71
N ILE A 49 3.72 10.10 9.97
CA ILE A 49 4.88 9.21 10.15
C ILE A 49 6.18 9.98 9.98
N LYS A 50 6.26 10.84 8.95
CA LYS A 50 7.47 11.64 8.73
C LYS A 50 7.80 12.51 9.95
N LYS A 51 6.82 13.22 10.51
CA LYS A 51 7.03 14.04 11.71
C LYS A 51 7.45 13.21 12.92
N LEU A 52 6.90 12.02 13.11
CA LEU A 52 7.28 11.12 14.19
C LEU A 52 8.72 10.65 14.05
N LEU A 53 9.14 10.28 12.86
CA LEU A 53 10.53 9.86 12.59
C LEU A 53 11.51 11.03 12.72
N ASP A 54 11.18 12.22 12.22
CA ASP A 54 12.03 13.43 12.30
C ASP A 54 12.22 13.90 13.74
N ASN A 55 11.26 13.67 14.63
CA ASN A 55 11.38 13.96 16.06
C ASN A 55 12.37 13.04 16.79
N GLY A 56 12.82 11.97 16.14
CA GLY A 56 13.83 11.05 16.64
C GLY A 56 13.28 9.97 17.59
N GLY A 57 14.15 9.04 17.94
CA GLY A 57 13.84 7.94 18.84
C GLY A 57 13.55 6.60 18.14
N TYR A 58 13.28 6.62 16.84
CA TYR A 58 13.03 5.42 16.04
C TYR A 58 14.22 5.11 15.13
N LYS A 59 14.49 3.81 14.92
CA LYS A 59 15.56 3.33 14.02
C LYS A 59 15.00 2.74 12.73
N ILE A 60 13.73 2.34 12.76
CA ILE A 60 13.03 1.75 11.62
C ILE A 60 12.86 2.76 10.50
N LYS A 61 12.81 2.27 9.26
CA LYS A 61 12.55 3.08 8.07
C LYS A 61 11.10 2.92 7.64
N CYS A 62 10.52 4.00 7.12
CA CYS A 62 9.21 3.96 6.51
C CYS A 62 9.32 4.05 4.98
N ILE A 63 8.57 3.20 4.30
CA ILE A 63 8.30 3.26 2.87
C ILE A 63 6.91 3.90 2.73
N TYR A 64 6.87 5.04 2.05
CA TYR A 64 5.61 5.75 1.82
C TYR A 64 4.92 5.18 0.60
N GLY A 65 3.72 4.67 0.79
CA GLY A 65 2.94 4.00 -0.24
C GLY A 65 1.45 4.28 -0.12
N MET A 66 0.67 3.64 -0.94
CA MET A 66 -0.79 3.71 -0.88
C MET A 66 -1.39 2.44 -1.48
N GLU A 67 -2.47 1.95 -0.92
CA GLU A 67 -3.28 0.92 -1.55
C GLU A 67 -4.47 1.57 -2.25
N TYR A 68 -4.42 1.56 -3.58
CA TYR A 68 -5.57 1.96 -4.39
C TYR A 68 -6.65 0.88 -4.30
N THR A 69 -7.75 1.23 -3.67
CA THR A 69 -8.86 0.32 -3.41
C THR A 69 -9.99 0.61 -4.36
N THR A 70 -10.26 -0.33 -5.23
CA THR A 70 -11.37 -0.25 -6.19
C THR A 70 -12.34 -1.40 -5.95
N TYR A 71 -13.50 -1.32 -6.59
CA TYR A 71 -14.49 -2.39 -6.55
C TYR A 71 -14.00 -3.72 -7.19
N TYR A 72 -13.00 -3.63 -8.08
CA TYR A 72 -12.54 -4.75 -8.91
C TYR A 72 -11.14 -5.26 -8.56
N GLY A 73 -10.57 -4.76 -7.51
CA GLY A 73 -9.25 -5.15 -7.05
C GLY A 73 -8.48 -4.01 -6.42
N HIS A 74 -7.42 -4.36 -5.73
CA HIS A 74 -6.56 -3.42 -5.03
C HIS A 74 -5.17 -3.40 -5.67
N ILE A 75 -4.61 -2.21 -5.76
CA ILE A 75 -3.27 -1.97 -6.31
C ILE A 75 -2.39 -1.40 -5.22
N LEU A 76 -1.35 -2.11 -4.85
CA LEU A 76 -0.40 -1.70 -3.83
C LEU A 76 0.75 -0.94 -4.49
N CYS A 77 0.86 0.35 -4.19
CA CYS A 77 1.95 1.19 -4.65
C CYS A 77 2.92 1.46 -3.50
N LEU A 78 4.18 1.07 -3.67
CA LEU A 78 5.27 1.33 -2.72
C LEU A 78 6.17 2.44 -3.24
N ASN A 79 6.70 3.27 -2.35
CA ASN A 79 7.50 4.44 -2.71
C ASN A 79 6.72 5.44 -3.59
N LEU A 80 5.48 5.74 -3.20
CA LEU A 80 4.61 6.71 -3.86
C LEU A 80 4.65 8.05 -3.08
N PRO A 81 5.48 9.02 -3.47
CA PRO A 81 5.69 10.25 -2.69
C PRO A 81 4.54 11.25 -2.81
N VAL A 82 3.71 11.11 -3.81
CA VAL A 82 2.61 12.02 -4.13
C VAL A 82 1.33 11.25 -4.41
N TYR A 83 0.20 11.89 -4.17
CA TYR A 83 -1.10 11.31 -4.52
C TYR A 83 -1.31 11.36 -6.04
N VAL A 84 -1.49 10.20 -6.66
CA VAL A 84 -1.88 10.08 -8.07
C VAL A 84 -3.40 9.90 -8.13
N PRO A 85 -4.14 10.81 -8.76
CA PRO A 85 -5.58 10.67 -8.91
C PRO A 85 -5.96 9.38 -9.67
N TRP A 86 -6.95 8.67 -9.16
CA TRP A 86 -7.39 7.38 -9.72
C TRP A 86 -8.89 7.34 -10.06
N ASP A 87 -9.63 8.35 -9.70
CA ASP A 87 -11.08 8.49 -9.88
C ASP A 87 -11.54 8.49 -11.36
N SER A 88 -10.62 8.78 -12.28
CA SER A 88 -10.82 8.68 -13.72
C SER A 88 -10.34 7.37 -14.34
N ILE A 89 -9.87 6.41 -13.53
CA ILE A 89 -9.24 5.19 -14.03
C ILE A 89 -10.31 4.15 -14.35
N ASP A 90 -10.34 3.78 -15.62
CA ASP A 90 -11.25 2.79 -16.15
C ASP A 90 -10.84 1.38 -15.70
N PHE A 91 -11.80 0.63 -15.17
CA PHE A 91 -11.67 -0.79 -14.85
C PHE A 91 -11.06 -1.63 -15.99
N PHE A 92 -11.35 -1.28 -17.24
CA PHE A 92 -10.80 -1.97 -18.42
C PHE A 92 -9.40 -1.50 -18.84
N LYS A 93 -8.86 -0.49 -18.16
CA LYS A 93 -7.54 0.10 -18.45
C LYS A 93 -6.78 0.41 -17.17
N PRO A 94 -6.60 -0.58 -16.27
CA PRO A 94 -5.88 -0.36 -15.02
C PRO A 94 -4.41 0.06 -15.26
N GLU A 95 -3.87 -0.23 -16.45
CA GLU A 95 -2.52 0.17 -16.85
C GLU A 95 -2.31 1.69 -16.83
N LEU A 96 -3.38 2.49 -16.95
CA LEU A 96 -3.28 3.95 -16.81
C LEU A 96 -2.83 4.34 -15.41
N LEU A 97 -3.40 3.71 -14.37
CA LEU A 97 -2.95 3.88 -12.98
C LEU A 97 -1.53 3.35 -12.79
N PHE A 98 -1.25 2.15 -13.27
CA PHE A 98 0.07 1.53 -13.11
C PHE A 98 1.16 2.43 -13.68
N ASN A 99 0.97 2.93 -14.91
CA ASN A 99 1.92 3.83 -15.56
C ASN A 99 2.04 5.18 -14.86
N ALA A 100 0.93 5.74 -14.38
CA ALA A 100 0.95 7.00 -13.65
C ALA A 100 1.69 6.88 -12.32
N ALA A 101 1.45 5.82 -11.54
CA ALA A 101 2.16 5.57 -10.28
C ALA A 101 3.67 5.32 -10.53
N ARG A 102 4.02 4.56 -11.56
CA ARG A 102 5.43 4.33 -11.93
C ARG A 102 6.13 5.61 -12.39
N ALA A 103 5.44 6.51 -13.07
CA ALA A 103 5.99 7.81 -13.46
C ALA A 103 6.41 8.66 -12.25
N GLU A 104 5.75 8.47 -11.09
CA GLU A 104 6.11 9.08 -9.81
C GLU A 104 7.19 8.28 -9.03
N GLY A 105 7.70 7.20 -9.60
CA GLY A 105 8.76 6.38 -9.00
C GLY A 105 8.27 5.24 -8.10
N ALA A 106 6.97 4.94 -8.10
CA ALA A 106 6.43 3.84 -7.32
C ALA A 106 6.74 2.47 -7.94
N LEU A 107 6.89 1.47 -7.09
CA LEU A 107 6.72 0.07 -7.46
C LEU A 107 5.23 -0.27 -7.36
N VAL A 108 4.71 -0.90 -8.40
CA VAL A 108 3.29 -1.23 -8.53
C VAL A 108 3.08 -2.72 -8.34
N GLY A 109 2.21 -3.08 -7.42
CA GLY A 109 1.86 -4.46 -7.13
C GLY A 109 0.36 -4.70 -7.15
N ILE A 110 -0.03 -5.95 -7.37
CA ILE A 110 -1.41 -6.41 -7.19
C ILE A 110 -1.54 -6.93 -5.76
N ALA A 111 -2.39 -6.28 -4.98
CA ALA A 111 -2.63 -6.66 -3.60
C ALA A 111 -3.51 -7.91 -3.53
N HIS A 112 -3.12 -8.85 -2.68
CA HIS A 112 -3.87 -10.06 -2.29
C HIS A 112 -4.89 -10.61 -3.32
N PRO A 113 -4.53 -10.86 -4.59
CA PRO A 113 -5.48 -11.17 -5.68
C PRO A 113 -6.25 -12.46 -5.46
N PHE A 114 -5.76 -13.34 -4.60
CA PHE A 114 -6.35 -14.63 -4.26
C PHE A 114 -7.08 -14.64 -2.92
N SER A 115 -7.26 -13.47 -2.30
CA SER A 115 -7.95 -13.36 -1.01
C SER A 115 -9.39 -13.86 -1.13
N PHE A 116 -9.78 -14.75 -0.23
CA PHE A 116 -11.16 -15.15 -0.06
C PHE A 116 -11.84 -14.08 0.81
N GLY A 117 -12.28 -13.01 0.17
CA GLY A 117 -13.04 -11.98 0.88
C GLY A 117 -14.27 -12.59 1.54
N ALA A 118 -14.62 -12.12 2.72
CA ALA A 118 -15.93 -12.35 3.29
C ALA A 118 -16.99 -11.94 2.25
N PRO A 119 -18.21 -12.51 2.26
CA PRO A 119 -19.22 -12.26 1.22
C PRO A 119 -19.55 -10.77 1.00
N PHE A 120 -19.05 -9.89 1.84
CA PHE A 120 -19.26 -8.44 1.78
C PHE A 120 -18.03 -7.60 1.40
N ALA A 121 -16.83 -8.19 1.33
CA ALA A 121 -15.60 -7.50 0.94
C ALA A 121 -15.38 -7.62 -0.57
N LYS A 122 -16.19 -6.91 -1.35
CA LYS A 122 -15.96 -6.77 -2.78
C LYS A 122 -14.69 -5.95 -3.01
N GLY A 123 -13.89 -6.35 -4.00
CA GLY A 123 -12.62 -5.69 -4.31
C GLY A 123 -11.39 -6.39 -3.73
N CYS A 124 -11.53 -7.25 -2.71
CA CYS A 124 -10.40 -8.04 -2.21
C CYS A 124 -9.90 -9.07 -3.23
N ARG A 125 -10.72 -9.50 -4.19
CA ARG A 125 -10.28 -10.32 -5.32
C ARG A 125 -9.94 -9.42 -6.49
N PHE A 126 -8.88 -9.76 -7.18
CA PHE A 126 -8.46 -8.99 -8.35
C PHE A 126 -9.25 -9.43 -9.59
N GLU A 127 -10.12 -8.58 -10.09
CA GLU A 127 -11.01 -8.83 -11.23
C GLU A 127 -10.78 -7.83 -12.38
N MET A 128 -9.78 -6.93 -12.26
CA MET A 128 -9.46 -5.97 -13.30
C MET A 128 -9.00 -6.66 -14.59
N LYS A 129 -9.32 -6.07 -15.72
CA LYS A 129 -8.97 -6.59 -17.05
C LYS A 129 -7.62 -6.03 -17.50
N VAL A 130 -6.55 -6.50 -16.86
CA VAL A 130 -5.18 -6.14 -17.25
C VAL A 130 -4.85 -6.79 -18.58
N LYS A 131 -4.45 -5.99 -19.54
CA LYS A 131 -4.00 -6.43 -20.88
C LYS A 131 -2.50 -6.53 -20.96
N ASP A 132 -1.80 -5.69 -20.20
CA ASP A 132 -0.35 -5.63 -20.17
C ASP A 132 0.15 -5.53 -18.71
N PHE A 133 0.85 -6.55 -18.27
CA PHE A 133 1.44 -6.63 -16.93
C PHE A 133 2.85 -6.02 -16.85
N SER A 134 3.36 -5.42 -17.93
CA SER A 134 4.73 -4.86 -17.96
C SER A 134 4.97 -3.75 -16.94
N ALA A 135 3.90 -3.10 -16.48
CA ALA A 135 3.94 -2.07 -15.46
C ALA A 135 3.66 -2.59 -14.04
N VAL A 136 3.49 -3.90 -13.86
CA VAL A 136 3.33 -4.55 -12.54
C VAL A 136 4.69 -5.12 -12.12
N ASP A 137 5.18 -4.67 -10.97
CA ASP A 137 6.50 -5.07 -10.45
C ASP A 137 6.43 -6.30 -9.54
N PHE A 138 5.29 -6.50 -8.84
CA PHE A 138 5.11 -7.62 -7.92
C PHE A 138 3.63 -8.02 -7.76
N ILE A 139 3.42 -9.18 -7.18
CA ILE A 139 2.10 -9.69 -6.78
C ILE A 139 2.19 -10.15 -5.33
N GLU A 140 1.28 -9.71 -4.50
CA GLU A 140 1.17 -10.18 -3.13
C GLU A 140 0.53 -11.58 -3.12
N VAL A 141 1.32 -12.59 -2.79
CA VAL A 141 0.89 -13.99 -2.85
C VAL A 141 0.28 -14.47 -1.54
N PHE A 142 0.71 -13.87 -0.44
CA PHE A 142 0.27 -14.20 0.90
C PHE A 142 -0.06 -12.91 1.65
N ASN A 143 -1.29 -12.81 2.09
CA ASN A 143 -1.77 -11.79 3.00
C ASN A 143 -2.43 -12.52 4.16
N ASN A 144 -1.96 -12.28 5.37
CA ASN A 144 -2.55 -12.87 6.57
C ASN A 144 -3.58 -11.87 7.12
N PRO A 145 -4.88 -12.19 7.08
CA PRO A 145 -5.91 -11.30 7.57
C PRO A 145 -5.86 -11.14 9.09
#